data_ab5105151ecbf044e05f8476559394d8
#
_entry.id   ab5105151ecbf044e05f8476559394d8
#
_cell.length_a   1.000
_cell.length_b   1.000
_cell.length_c   1.000
_cell.angle_alpha   90.00
_cell.angle_beta   90.00
_cell.angle_gamma   90.00
#
_symmetry.space_group_name_H-M   'P 1'
#
loop_
_entity.id
_entity.type
_entity.pdbx_description
1 polymer ?
#
loop_
_entity_poly.entity_id
_entity_poly.type
_entity_poly.pdbx_seq_one_letter_code
_entity_poly.pdbx_strand_id
1 'polypeptide(L)'
;TPLSSSAASDVYKRQDSYKLENISQIELGKGKINYEEFGAMHLFYKKDYQKFLEYNVRDVTLVEELEDKLGLMGLLLAMSYSAKCNYLDAFRQVRYWDILIFNRLKQQNIIVPPKKEGQPKKSKFMGAYVKEPQVGMHEWVVSFDLNSLYPHLIMQYNISPETIKSDFGNDMPIYPVDKMLNKEVKIEGDFAVTPNGARFSKRKQGFLPEILENLYDERVL
;
A
#
# COMPACT_ATOMS: atom_id res chain seq x y z
N THR A 1 20.04 15.20 4.89
CA THR A 1 19.64 14.18 3.88
C THR A 1 18.19 14.42 3.53
N PRO A 2 17.83 14.70 2.26
CA PRO A 2 16.44 14.90 1.90
C PRO A 2 15.69 13.58 2.10
N LEU A 3 14.61 13.63 2.85
CA LEU A 3 13.64 12.53 2.95
C LEU A 3 13.06 12.33 1.54
N SER A 4 13.42 11.22 0.90
CA SER A 4 12.84 10.86 -0.39
C SER A 4 11.34 10.64 -0.21
N SER A 5 10.51 11.34 -0.99
CA SER A 5 9.07 11.10 -1.00
C SER A 5 8.80 9.63 -1.37
N SER A 6 7.73 9.05 -0.81
CA SER A 6 7.36 7.66 -1.11
C SER A 6 7.17 7.42 -2.61
N ALA A 7 6.60 8.39 -3.32
CA ALA A 7 6.42 8.32 -4.77
C ALA A 7 7.77 8.36 -5.54
N ALA A 8 8.72 9.19 -5.12
CA ALA A 8 10.06 9.20 -5.71
C ALA A 8 10.82 7.90 -5.39
N SER A 9 10.63 7.33 -4.20
CA SER A 9 11.17 6.03 -3.83
C SER A 9 10.59 4.90 -4.69
N ASP A 10 9.29 4.94 -5.00
CA ASP A 10 8.65 3.94 -5.85
C ASP A 10 9.10 4.03 -7.31
N VAL A 11 9.31 5.24 -7.83
CA VAL A 11 9.87 5.45 -9.18
C VAL A 11 11.33 5.01 -9.24
N TYR A 12 12.12 5.32 -8.23
CA TYR A 12 13.54 4.97 -8.18
C TYR A 12 13.76 3.47 -7.95
N LYS A 13 12.84 2.79 -7.23
CA LYS A 13 12.90 1.36 -6.95
C LYS A 13 12.13 0.48 -7.94
N ARG A 14 11.49 1.05 -8.96
CA ARG A 14 10.95 0.25 -10.05
C ARG A 14 12.09 -0.37 -10.83
N GLN A 15 12.35 -1.62 -10.50
CA GLN A 15 13.30 -2.44 -11.22
C GLN A 15 12.61 -3.02 -12.46
N ASP A 16 13.32 -3.09 -13.57
CA ASP A 16 12.84 -3.68 -14.82
C ASP A 16 12.46 -5.15 -14.64
N SER A 17 13.02 -5.81 -13.63
CA SER A 17 12.74 -7.21 -13.31
C SER A 17 13.03 -7.52 -11.84
N TYR A 18 12.12 -8.29 -11.21
CA TYR A 18 12.30 -8.83 -9.85
C TYR A 18 12.89 -10.23 -9.83
N LYS A 19 13.56 -10.66 -10.90
CA LYS A 19 14.31 -11.92 -10.92
C LYS A 19 15.53 -11.81 -10.02
N LEU A 20 15.90 -12.93 -9.37
CA LEU A 20 17.05 -13.00 -8.46
C LEU A 20 18.34 -12.43 -9.09
N GLU A 21 18.59 -12.70 -10.35
CA GLU A 21 19.73 -12.14 -11.10
C GLU A 21 19.76 -10.60 -11.03
N ASN A 22 18.65 -9.95 -11.40
CA ASN A 22 18.59 -8.49 -11.42
C ASN A 22 18.69 -7.88 -10.02
N ILE A 23 17.94 -8.45 -9.05
CA ILE A 23 17.95 -7.93 -7.69
C ILE A 23 19.34 -8.07 -7.08
N SER A 24 19.98 -9.25 -7.21
CA SER A 24 21.31 -9.48 -6.66
C SER A 24 22.37 -8.61 -7.34
N GLN A 25 22.25 -8.38 -8.64
CA GLN A 25 23.17 -7.48 -9.35
C GLN A 25 23.05 -6.03 -8.87
N ILE A 26 21.82 -5.54 -8.67
CA ILE A 26 21.56 -4.17 -8.22
C ILE A 26 21.95 -4.00 -6.75
N GLU A 27 21.53 -4.92 -5.90
CA GLU A 27 21.71 -4.78 -4.45
C GLU A 27 23.10 -5.22 -3.98
N LEU A 28 23.66 -6.30 -4.54
CA LEU A 28 24.93 -6.89 -4.09
C LEU A 28 26.10 -6.63 -5.05
N GLY A 29 25.83 -6.20 -6.27
CA GLY A 29 26.84 -6.16 -7.34
C GLY A 29 27.32 -7.56 -7.78
N LYS A 30 26.55 -8.59 -7.50
CA LYS A 30 26.87 -9.99 -7.74
C LYS A 30 25.74 -10.65 -8.52
N GLY A 31 26.09 -11.50 -9.50
CA GLY A 31 25.12 -12.23 -10.33
C GLY A 31 25.15 -13.74 -10.10
N LYS A 32 24.25 -14.41 -10.78
CA LYS A 32 24.17 -15.87 -10.89
C LYS A 32 25.28 -16.42 -11.78
N ILE A 33 25.50 -17.72 -11.72
CA ILE A 33 26.37 -18.41 -12.67
C ILE A 33 25.63 -18.56 -13.99
N ASN A 34 26.28 -18.20 -15.12
CA ASN A 34 25.67 -18.36 -16.44
C ASN A 34 25.68 -19.84 -16.86
N TYR A 35 24.55 -20.33 -17.36
CA TYR A 35 24.35 -21.67 -17.85
C TYR A 35 23.74 -21.73 -19.27
N GLU A 36 23.65 -20.59 -19.98
CA GLU A 36 23.03 -20.48 -21.32
C GLU A 36 23.68 -21.43 -22.34
N GLU A 37 24.98 -21.73 -22.20
CA GLU A 37 25.71 -22.69 -23.04
C GLU A 37 25.12 -24.10 -23.02
N PHE A 38 24.36 -24.45 -21.96
CA PHE A 38 23.72 -25.76 -21.82
C PHE A 38 22.29 -25.78 -22.35
N GLY A 39 21.71 -24.64 -22.67
CA GLY A 39 20.34 -24.44 -23.15
C GLY A 39 19.29 -24.54 -22.04
N ALA A 40 18.85 -25.76 -21.69
CA ALA A 40 17.82 -25.95 -20.69
C ALA A 40 18.38 -26.54 -19.38
N MET A 41 17.76 -26.21 -18.24
CA MET A 41 18.18 -26.65 -16.91
C MET A 41 18.33 -28.18 -16.79
N HIS A 42 17.42 -28.94 -17.40
CA HIS A 42 17.47 -30.40 -17.39
C HIS A 42 18.63 -30.99 -18.24
N LEU A 43 19.18 -30.23 -19.17
CA LEU A 43 20.37 -30.60 -19.93
C LEU A 43 21.64 -30.19 -19.18
N PHE A 44 21.61 -29.05 -18.50
CA PHE A 44 22.72 -28.55 -17.71
C PHE A 44 23.13 -29.58 -16.65
N TYR A 45 22.20 -30.05 -15.85
CA TYR A 45 22.47 -31.05 -14.79
C TYR A 45 23.06 -32.37 -15.35
N LYS A 46 22.74 -32.75 -16.61
CA LYS A 46 23.26 -33.98 -17.26
C LYS A 46 24.64 -33.80 -17.87
N LYS A 47 24.93 -32.58 -18.37
CA LYS A 47 26.17 -32.30 -19.08
C LYS A 47 27.33 -31.93 -18.16
N ASP A 48 27.04 -31.13 -17.13
CA ASP A 48 28.01 -30.67 -16.14
C ASP A 48 27.37 -30.62 -14.76
N TYR A 49 27.42 -31.75 -14.06
CA TYR A 49 26.83 -31.88 -12.74
C TYR A 49 27.54 -31.02 -11.69
N GLN A 50 28.86 -30.86 -11.77
CA GLN A 50 29.61 -30.06 -10.82
C GLN A 50 29.22 -28.59 -10.90
N LYS A 51 29.24 -28.02 -12.11
CA LYS A 51 28.81 -26.64 -12.34
C LYS A 51 27.36 -26.41 -12.00
N PHE A 52 26.50 -27.43 -12.18
CA PHE A 52 25.09 -27.38 -11.74
C PHE A 52 24.97 -27.27 -10.21
N LEU A 53 25.79 -28.01 -9.44
CA LEU A 53 25.83 -27.88 -7.99
C LEU A 53 26.29 -26.48 -7.56
N GLU A 54 27.35 -25.97 -8.18
CA GLU A 54 27.87 -24.62 -7.91
C GLU A 54 26.81 -23.54 -8.21
N TYR A 55 26.06 -23.72 -9.30
CA TYR A 55 24.94 -22.84 -9.64
C TYR A 55 23.87 -22.82 -8.52
N ASN A 56 23.47 -24.00 -8.01
CA ASN A 56 22.48 -24.08 -6.93
C ASN A 56 23.00 -23.44 -5.63
N VAL A 57 24.24 -23.73 -5.27
CA VAL A 57 24.87 -23.12 -4.08
C VAL A 57 24.91 -21.61 -4.23
N ARG A 58 25.29 -21.12 -5.44
CA ARG A 58 25.31 -19.69 -5.70
C ARG A 58 23.95 -19.03 -5.56
N ASP A 59 22.88 -19.66 -6.06
CA ASP A 59 21.51 -19.15 -5.92
C ASP A 59 21.11 -19.01 -4.46
N VAL A 60 21.43 -20.00 -3.63
CA VAL A 60 21.13 -19.97 -2.18
C VAL A 60 21.94 -18.85 -1.49
N THR A 61 23.25 -18.78 -1.77
CA THR A 61 24.12 -17.75 -1.19
C THR A 61 23.68 -16.32 -1.55
N LEU A 62 23.20 -16.09 -2.78
CA LEU A 62 22.67 -14.79 -3.16
C LEU A 62 21.42 -14.41 -2.37
N VAL A 63 20.53 -15.36 -2.08
CA VAL A 63 19.34 -15.11 -1.25
C VAL A 63 19.75 -14.80 0.19
N GLU A 64 20.71 -15.54 0.74
CA GLU A 64 21.24 -15.29 2.09
C GLU A 64 21.89 -13.90 2.20
N GLU A 65 22.78 -13.54 1.26
CA GLU A 65 23.41 -12.22 1.23
C GLU A 65 22.41 -11.08 1.04
N LEU A 66 21.32 -11.31 0.27
CA LEU A 66 20.23 -10.34 0.13
C LEU A 66 19.49 -10.15 1.46
N GLU A 67 19.20 -11.25 2.18
CA GLU A 67 18.55 -11.16 3.49
C GLU A 67 19.44 -10.44 4.51
N ASP A 68 20.73 -10.75 4.55
CA ASP A 68 21.70 -10.09 5.43
C ASP A 68 21.76 -8.58 5.18
N LYS A 69 21.64 -8.17 3.91
CA LYS A 69 21.64 -6.75 3.54
C LYS A 69 20.31 -6.04 3.77
N LEU A 70 19.21 -6.68 3.45
CA LEU A 70 17.88 -6.05 3.40
C LEU A 70 17.04 -6.29 4.67
N GLY A 71 17.30 -7.36 5.43
CA GLY A 71 16.61 -7.69 6.68
C GLY A 71 15.11 -7.93 6.52
N LEU A 72 14.68 -8.46 5.38
CA LEU A 72 13.25 -8.60 5.03
C LEU A 72 12.51 -9.59 5.93
N MET A 73 13.17 -10.68 6.34
CA MET A 73 12.57 -11.66 7.26
C MET A 73 12.31 -11.04 8.63
N GLY A 74 13.25 -10.24 9.14
CA GLY A 74 13.10 -9.52 10.39
C GLY A 74 11.91 -8.54 10.34
N LEU A 75 11.80 -7.79 9.26
CA LEU A 75 10.68 -6.88 9.03
C LEU A 75 9.33 -7.63 9.01
N LEU A 76 9.24 -8.72 8.26
CA LEU A 76 8.00 -9.52 8.16
C LEU A 76 7.62 -10.18 9.49
N LEU A 77 8.60 -10.62 10.28
CA LEU A 77 8.36 -11.14 11.63
C LEU A 77 7.81 -10.05 12.55
N ALA A 78 8.40 -8.85 12.52
CA ALA A 78 7.91 -7.72 13.30
C ALA A 78 6.47 -7.33 12.91
N MET A 79 6.19 -7.27 11.60
CA MET A 79 4.83 -7.04 11.09
C MET A 79 3.85 -8.13 11.56
N SER A 80 4.24 -9.39 11.45
CA SER A 80 3.39 -10.52 11.87
C SER A 80 3.08 -10.49 13.36
N TYR A 81 4.07 -10.13 14.17
CA TYR A 81 3.92 -10.00 15.61
C TYR A 81 3.00 -8.82 15.97
N SER A 82 3.22 -7.66 15.37
CA SER A 82 2.40 -6.46 15.59
C SER A 82 0.93 -6.70 15.22
N ALA A 83 0.67 -7.29 14.05
CA ALA A 83 -0.68 -7.60 13.61
C ALA A 83 -1.29 -8.85 14.26
N LYS A 84 -0.52 -9.64 15.01
CA LYS A 84 -0.92 -10.95 15.56
C LYS A 84 -1.46 -11.88 14.46
N CYS A 85 -0.74 -11.97 13.36
CA CYS A 85 -1.09 -12.80 12.21
C CYS A 85 -0.05 -13.90 11.95
N ASN A 86 -0.39 -14.86 11.08
CA ASN A 86 0.59 -15.81 10.61
C ASN A 86 1.62 -15.14 9.72
N TYR A 87 2.87 -15.59 9.77
CA TYR A 87 3.97 -15.07 8.96
C TYR A 87 3.62 -14.97 7.47
N LEU A 88 2.98 -16.01 6.90
CA LEU A 88 2.56 -16.02 5.49
C LEU A 88 1.46 -15.00 5.16
N ASP A 89 0.67 -14.58 6.13
CA ASP A 89 -0.38 -13.57 5.93
C ASP A 89 0.21 -12.16 5.82
N ALA A 90 1.39 -11.91 6.42
CA ALA A 90 2.07 -10.62 6.34
C ALA A 90 2.53 -10.24 4.92
N PHE A 91 2.77 -11.23 4.04
CA PHE A 91 3.07 -10.99 2.62
C PHE A 91 1.88 -10.50 1.79
N ARG A 92 0.66 -10.61 2.31
CA ARG A 92 -0.57 -10.28 1.59
C ARG A 92 -1.19 -9.02 2.17
N GLN A 93 -0.97 -7.88 1.56
CA GLN A 93 -1.44 -6.57 2.04
C GLN A 93 -2.92 -6.57 2.45
N VAL A 94 -3.82 -7.07 1.60
CA VAL A 94 -5.25 -7.12 1.90
C VAL A 94 -5.54 -8.01 3.12
N ARG A 95 -4.89 -9.16 3.20
CA ARG A 95 -5.07 -10.08 4.32
C ARG A 95 -4.53 -9.51 5.63
N TYR A 96 -3.40 -8.83 5.55
CA TYR A 96 -2.81 -8.13 6.69
C TYR A 96 -3.77 -7.08 7.27
N TRP A 97 -4.37 -6.23 6.40
CA TRP A 97 -5.39 -5.26 6.81
C TRP A 97 -6.65 -5.92 7.37
N ASP A 98 -7.15 -6.99 6.75
CA ASP A 98 -8.30 -7.76 7.27
C ASP A 98 -8.04 -8.20 8.72
N ILE A 99 -6.83 -8.67 9.03
CA ILE A 99 -6.48 -9.17 10.36
C ILE A 99 -6.32 -8.03 11.36
N LEU A 100 -5.67 -6.93 10.99
CA LEU A 100 -5.57 -5.73 11.84
C LEU A 100 -6.96 -5.22 12.25
N ILE A 101 -7.84 -5.04 11.26
CA ILE A 101 -9.22 -4.58 11.49
C ILE A 101 -9.97 -5.59 12.36
N PHE A 102 -9.88 -6.87 12.04
CA PHE A 102 -10.54 -7.93 12.83
C PHE A 102 -10.07 -7.91 14.29
N ASN A 103 -8.77 -7.87 14.54
CA ASN A 103 -8.23 -7.85 15.90
C ASN A 103 -8.66 -6.61 16.67
N ARG A 104 -8.70 -5.44 16.00
CA ARG A 104 -9.17 -4.19 16.62
C ARG A 104 -10.64 -4.26 17.00
N LEU A 105 -11.50 -4.71 16.08
CA LEU A 105 -12.94 -4.84 16.34
C LEU A 105 -13.24 -5.90 17.39
N LYS A 106 -12.52 -7.02 17.39
CA LYS A 106 -12.62 -8.05 18.40
C LYS A 106 -12.31 -7.51 19.82
N GLN A 107 -11.30 -6.67 19.97
CA GLN A 107 -10.99 -6.02 21.27
C GLN A 107 -12.12 -5.12 21.76
N GLN A 108 -12.90 -4.57 20.83
CA GLN A 108 -14.10 -3.75 21.15
C GLN A 108 -15.40 -4.59 21.27
N ASN A 109 -15.31 -5.93 21.24
CA ASN A 109 -16.45 -6.85 21.21
C ASN A 109 -17.40 -6.62 20.02
N ILE A 110 -16.87 -6.16 18.88
CA ILE A 110 -17.62 -5.95 17.65
C ILE A 110 -17.42 -7.15 16.74
N ILE A 111 -18.53 -7.75 16.28
CA ILE A 111 -18.52 -8.87 15.35
C ILE A 111 -18.44 -8.33 13.92
N VAL A 112 -17.41 -8.76 13.19
CA VAL A 112 -17.27 -8.43 11.76
C VAL A 112 -18.29 -9.25 10.96
N PRO A 113 -19.11 -8.62 10.09
CA PRO A 113 -20.03 -9.35 9.24
C PRO A 113 -19.29 -10.26 8.26
N PRO A 114 -19.88 -11.41 7.86
CA PRO A 114 -19.26 -12.29 6.87
C PRO A 114 -19.05 -11.57 5.54
N LYS A 115 -17.97 -11.94 4.83
CA LYS A 115 -17.74 -11.45 3.47
C LYS A 115 -18.91 -11.87 2.58
N LYS A 116 -19.54 -10.89 1.92
CA LYS A 116 -20.55 -11.18 0.90
C LYS A 116 -19.85 -11.85 -0.29
N GLU A 117 -20.25 -13.06 -0.64
CA GLU A 117 -19.80 -13.71 -1.87
C GLU A 117 -20.16 -12.83 -3.07
N GLY A 118 -19.19 -12.70 -3.99
CA GLY A 118 -19.14 -11.67 -5.02
C GLY A 118 -20.44 -11.46 -5.81
N GLN A 119 -21.19 -10.45 -5.42
CA GLN A 119 -22.13 -9.86 -6.35
C GLN A 119 -21.36 -9.06 -7.40
N PRO A 120 -21.68 -9.19 -8.69
CA PRO A 120 -21.03 -8.39 -9.72
C PRO A 120 -21.20 -6.91 -9.37
N LYS A 121 -20.10 -6.15 -9.35
CA LYS A 121 -20.14 -4.71 -9.09
C LYS A 121 -21.03 -4.05 -10.14
N LYS A 122 -22.18 -3.55 -9.73
CA LYS A 122 -23.18 -2.91 -10.62
C LYS A 122 -22.72 -1.54 -11.15
N SER A 123 -21.68 -0.93 -10.56
CA SER A 123 -21.16 0.37 -10.99
C SER A 123 -19.64 0.42 -10.86
N LYS A 124 -19.00 1.12 -11.80
CA LYS A 124 -17.58 1.50 -11.67
C LYS A 124 -17.50 2.77 -10.82
N PHE A 125 -16.58 2.81 -9.87
CA PHE A 125 -16.27 4.05 -9.17
C PHE A 125 -15.56 4.99 -10.14
N MET A 126 -15.91 6.27 -10.08
CA MET A 126 -15.13 7.32 -10.74
C MET A 126 -13.77 7.41 -10.01
N GLY A 127 -12.69 7.37 -10.75
CA GLY A 127 -11.34 7.49 -10.22
C GLY A 127 -11.05 8.90 -9.67
N ALA A 128 -9.85 9.07 -9.13
CA ALA A 128 -9.38 10.37 -8.69
C ALA A 128 -9.28 11.35 -9.88
N TYR A 129 -9.53 12.63 -9.60
CA TYR A 129 -9.34 13.69 -10.59
C TYR A 129 -7.84 13.83 -10.90
N VAL A 130 -7.51 13.76 -12.17
CA VAL A 130 -6.16 14.04 -12.68
C VAL A 130 -6.28 15.23 -13.62
N LYS A 131 -5.60 16.33 -13.28
CA LYS A 131 -5.57 17.51 -14.15
C LYS A 131 -4.72 17.19 -15.38
N GLU A 132 -5.25 17.52 -16.57
CA GLU A 132 -4.49 17.40 -17.81
C GLU A 132 -3.22 18.27 -17.74
N PRO A 133 -2.05 17.71 -18.10
CA PRO A 133 -0.80 18.46 -18.09
C PRO A 133 -0.81 19.53 -19.18
N GLN A 134 -0.30 20.69 -18.85
CA GLN A 134 -0.02 21.73 -19.86
C GLN A 134 1.25 21.34 -20.59
N VAL A 135 1.12 20.91 -21.84
CA VAL A 135 2.26 20.51 -22.66
C VAL A 135 3.08 21.73 -23.07
N GLY A 136 4.38 21.69 -22.82
CA GLY A 136 5.31 22.77 -23.15
C GLY A 136 6.56 22.77 -22.30
N MET A 137 7.44 23.72 -22.58
CA MET A 137 8.60 23.99 -21.75
C MET A 137 8.17 25.00 -20.66
N HIS A 138 8.47 24.68 -19.41
CA HIS A 138 8.13 25.53 -18.26
C HIS A 138 9.39 25.90 -17.51
N GLU A 139 9.51 27.17 -17.16
CA GLU A 139 10.60 27.68 -16.31
C GLU A 139 10.11 27.70 -14.86
N TRP A 140 11.03 27.58 -13.92
CA TRP A 140 10.77 27.64 -12.48
C TRP A 140 9.74 26.62 -11.98
N VAL A 141 9.91 25.37 -12.36
CA VAL A 141 9.02 24.29 -11.93
C VAL A 141 9.33 23.88 -10.48
N VAL A 142 8.32 23.92 -9.62
CA VAL A 142 8.40 23.45 -8.25
C VAL A 142 7.45 22.26 -8.09
N SER A 143 7.96 21.15 -7.56
CA SER A 143 7.19 19.96 -7.29
C SER A 143 6.92 19.83 -5.80
N PHE A 144 5.66 19.62 -5.43
CA PHE A 144 5.24 19.33 -4.07
C PHE A 144 4.62 17.95 -4.01
N ASP A 145 4.89 17.22 -2.93
CA ASP A 145 4.24 15.95 -2.62
C ASP A 145 3.65 16.00 -1.20
N LEU A 146 2.42 15.51 -1.06
CA LEU A 146 1.74 15.44 0.22
C LEU A 146 2.04 14.09 0.88
N ASN A 147 2.81 14.12 1.95
CA ASN A 147 3.17 12.92 2.68
C ASN A 147 1.92 12.21 3.22
N SER A 148 1.75 10.94 2.86
CA SER A 148 0.66 10.08 3.36
C SER A 148 -0.75 10.69 3.15
N LEU A 149 -1.01 11.27 1.96
CA LEU A 149 -2.25 11.99 1.66
C LEU A 149 -3.52 11.18 2.00
N TYR A 150 -3.63 9.94 1.53
CA TYR A 150 -4.84 9.13 1.77
C TYR A 150 -5.08 8.83 3.26
N PRO A 151 -4.09 8.38 4.05
CA PRO A 151 -4.25 8.22 5.48
C PRO A 151 -4.73 9.50 6.16
N HIS A 152 -4.13 10.66 5.85
CA HIS A 152 -4.52 11.92 6.45
C HIS A 152 -5.95 12.35 6.07
N LEU A 153 -6.39 12.11 4.83
CA LEU A 153 -7.77 12.37 4.45
C LEU A 153 -8.75 11.47 5.20
N ILE A 154 -8.44 10.19 5.39
CA ILE A 154 -9.27 9.27 6.16
C ILE A 154 -9.38 9.74 7.62
N MET A 155 -8.28 10.16 8.23
CA MET A 155 -8.26 10.70 9.60
C MET A 155 -9.02 12.02 9.69
N GLN A 156 -8.76 12.97 8.79
CA GLN A 156 -9.36 14.31 8.80
C GLN A 156 -10.86 14.30 8.62
N TYR A 157 -11.37 13.47 7.70
CA TYR A 157 -12.81 13.35 7.43
C TYR A 157 -13.49 12.30 8.29
N ASN A 158 -12.74 11.60 9.14
CA ASN A 158 -13.25 10.50 9.96
C ASN A 158 -13.94 9.41 9.13
N ILE A 159 -13.31 9.01 8.04
CA ILE A 159 -13.86 8.05 7.08
C ILE A 159 -13.78 6.64 7.65
N SER A 160 -14.94 6.09 8.04
CA SER A 160 -15.05 4.73 8.56
C SER A 160 -16.46 4.20 8.32
N PRO A 161 -16.67 2.88 8.18
CA PRO A 161 -18.00 2.32 7.97
C PRO A 161 -19.04 2.70 9.01
N GLU A 162 -18.65 2.81 10.29
CA GLU A 162 -19.55 3.13 11.39
C GLU A 162 -19.80 4.63 11.56
N THR A 163 -18.96 5.47 10.97
CA THR A 163 -19.14 6.93 11.04
C THR A 163 -19.97 7.48 9.89
N ILE A 164 -20.13 6.70 8.82
CA ILE A 164 -20.93 7.10 7.66
C ILE A 164 -22.40 7.24 8.05
N LYS A 165 -23.05 8.34 7.63
CA LYS A 165 -24.48 8.51 7.80
C LYS A 165 -25.22 7.92 6.63
N SER A 166 -26.08 6.96 6.93
CA SER A 166 -26.78 6.11 5.96
C SER A 166 -28.03 6.75 5.31
N ASP A 167 -28.25 8.04 5.49
CA ASP A 167 -29.33 8.75 4.80
C ASP A 167 -28.99 8.91 3.30
N PHE A 168 -28.51 7.81 2.71
CA PHE A 168 -28.28 7.69 1.27
C PHE A 168 -29.62 7.52 0.53
N GLY A 169 -30.44 8.58 0.53
CA GLY A 169 -31.45 8.74 -0.51
C GLY A 169 -30.73 9.08 -1.83
N ASN A 170 -31.33 8.74 -2.95
CA ASN A 170 -30.80 9.03 -4.30
C ASN A 170 -30.55 10.52 -4.60
N ASP A 171 -30.81 11.43 -3.68
CA ASP A 171 -30.79 12.88 -3.83
C ASP A 171 -29.67 13.56 -3.00
N MET A 172 -28.56 12.88 -2.74
CA MET A 172 -27.45 13.54 -2.06
C MET A 172 -26.82 14.61 -2.94
N PRO A 173 -26.74 15.87 -2.48
CA PRO A 173 -26.15 16.92 -3.27
C PRO A 173 -24.65 16.65 -3.44
N ILE A 174 -24.21 16.49 -4.67
CA ILE A 174 -22.78 16.52 -5.02
C ILE A 174 -22.37 17.98 -4.94
N TYR A 175 -21.44 18.27 -4.05
CA TYR A 175 -20.89 19.62 -3.93
C TYR A 175 -19.79 19.81 -4.97
N PRO A 176 -19.90 20.83 -5.86
CA PRO A 176 -18.80 21.19 -6.74
C PRO A 176 -17.57 21.55 -5.89
N VAL A 177 -16.43 21.01 -6.28
CA VAL A 177 -15.15 21.25 -5.55
C VAL A 177 -14.88 22.74 -5.39
N ASP A 178 -15.14 23.54 -6.42
CA ASP A 178 -14.95 24.99 -6.40
C ASP A 178 -15.78 25.68 -5.32
N LYS A 179 -17.04 25.30 -5.13
CA LYS A 179 -17.89 25.85 -4.06
C LYS A 179 -17.39 25.47 -2.67
N MET A 180 -16.83 24.27 -2.53
CA MET A 180 -16.23 23.85 -1.25
C MET A 180 -14.93 24.61 -0.95
N LEU A 181 -14.09 24.79 -1.95
CA LEU A 181 -12.84 25.58 -1.82
C LEU A 181 -13.12 27.03 -1.48
N ASN A 182 -14.15 27.63 -2.10
CA ASN A 182 -14.58 29.01 -1.85
C ASN A 182 -15.36 29.17 -0.54
N LYS A 183 -15.56 28.06 0.25
CA LYS A 183 -16.35 28.07 1.49
C LYS A 183 -17.81 28.54 1.30
N GLU A 184 -18.36 28.38 0.12
CA GLU A 184 -19.75 28.74 -0.19
C GLU A 184 -20.73 27.71 0.36
N VAL A 185 -20.26 26.49 0.68
CA VAL A 185 -21.07 25.42 1.25
C VAL A 185 -21.05 25.54 2.76
N LYS A 186 -22.19 25.90 3.37
CA LYS A 186 -22.38 25.85 4.81
C LYS A 186 -22.71 24.40 5.23
N ILE A 187 -21.82 23.82 6.01
CA ILE A 187 -22.03 22.49 6.60
C ILE A 187 -22.57 22.71 8.01
N GLU A 188 -23.86 22.42 8.20
CA GLU A 188 -24.50 22.50 9.50
C GLU A 188 -24.43 21.13 10.17
N GLY A 189 -24.04 21.10 11.43
CA GLY A 189 -23.96 19.90 12.22
C GLY A 189 -22.54 19.35 12.40
N ASP A 190 -22.45 18.24 13.16
CA ASP A 190 -21.20 17.64 13.60
C ASP A 190 -20.73 16.55 12.63
N PHE A 191 -20.55 16.96 11.35
CA PHE A 191 -20.20 16.07 10.25
C PHE A 191 -19.02 16.59 9.43
N ALA A 192 -18.21 15.66 8.93
CA ALA A 192 -17.36 15.91 7.77
C ALA A 192 -18.15 15.55 6.49
N VAL A 193 -18.08 16.41 5.49
CA VAL A 193 -18.74 16.20 4.19
C VAL A 193 -17.70 16.12 3.11
N THR A 194 -17.76 15.07 2.31
CA THR A 194 -16.89 14.89 1.15
C THR A 194 -17.51 15.48 -0.12
N PRO A 195 -16.73 15.81 -1.17
CA PRO A 195 -17.27 16.43 -2.39
C PRO A 195 -18.38 15.62 -3.08
N ASN A 196 -18.37 14.30 -2.92
CA ASN A 196 -19.44 13.41 -3.44
C ASN A 196 -20.69 13.38 -2.56
N GLY A 197 -20.77 14.23 -1.53
CA GLY A 197 -21.92 14.35 -0.63
C GLY A 197 -21.94 13.36 0.55
N ALA A 198 -20.99 12.44 0.63
CA ALA A 198 -20.95 11.52 1.77
C ALA A 198 -20.67 12.26 3.08
N ARG A 199 -21.38 11.87 4.14
CA ARG A 199 -21.30 12.52 5.46
C ARG A 199 -20.76 11.54 6.49
N PHE A 200 -19.75 11.97 7.23
CA PHE A 200 -19.13 11.19 8.29
C PHE A 200 -19.26 11.91 9.62
N SER A 201 -19.77 11.22 10.64
CA SER A 201 -19.92 11.81 11.99
C SER A 201 -18.57 12.14 12.60
N LYS A 202 -18.43 13.33 13.22
CA LYS A 202 -17.27 13.73 14.00
C LYS A 202 -17.40 13.49 15.51
N ARG A 203 -18.54 12.95 15.96
CA ARG A 203 -18.81 12.77 17.40
C ARG A 203 -17.90 11.75 18.07
N LYS A 204 -17.52 10.71 17.33
CA LYS A 204 -16.62 9.65 17.78
C LYS A 204 -15.66 9.31 16.67
N GLN A 205 -14.40 9.12 17.00
CA GLN A 205 -13.39 8.65 16.05
C GLN A 205 -13.75 7.25 15.53
N GLY A 206 -13.68 7.06 14.24
CA GLY A 206 -13.88 5.76 13.60
C GLY A 206 -12.69 4.84 13.81
N PHE A 207 -12.90 3.52 13.71
CA PHE A 207 -11.82 2.56 13.93
C PHE A 207 -10.75 2.63 12.83
N LEU A 208 -11.09 2.97 11.58
CA LEU A 208 -10.10 3.13 10.51
C LEU A 208 -9.18 4.33 10.74
N PRO A 209 -9.71 5.56 11.02
CA PRO A 209 -8.89 6.69 11.46
C PRO A 209 -7.99 6.36 12.65
N GLU A 210 -8.51 5.68 13.66
CA GLU A 210 -7.75 5.30 14.86
C GLU A 210 -6.57 4.35 14.54
N ILE A 211 -6.81 3.32 13.72
CA ILE A 211 -5.74 2.40 13.28
C ILE A 211 -4.66 3.16 12.48
N LEU A 212 -5.08 4.04 11.57
CA LEU A 212 -4.16 4.80 10.73
C LEU A 212 -3.33 5.80 11.53
N GLU A 213 -3.93 6.46 12.52
CA GLU A 213 -3.24 7.38 13.43
C GLU A 213 -2.15 6.63 14.20
N ASN A 214 -2.49 5.50 14.83
CA ASN A 214 -1.53 4.68 15.56
C ASN A 214 -0.36 4.22 14.67
N LEU A 215 -0.65 3.73 13.45
CA LEU A 215 0.39 3.29 12.52
C LEU A 215 1.25 4.45 12.01
N TYR A 216 0.66 5.64 11.87
CA TYR A 216 1.41 6.83 11.48
C TYR A 216 2.36 7.28 12.59
N ASP A 217 1.88 7.30 13.82
CA ASP A 217 2.67 7.69 14.98
C ASP A 217 3.83 6.72 15.23
N GLU A 218 3.58 5.40 15.12
CA GLU A 218 4.63 4.38 15.20
C GLU A 218 5.71 4.53 14.11
N ARG A 219 5.35 5.07 12.94
CA ARG A 219 6.29 5.32 11.84
C ARG A 219 7.18 6.54 12.06
N VAL A 220 6.66 7.55 12.77
CA VAL A 220 7.35 8.85 12.97
C VAL A 220 8.32 8.78 14.15
N LEU A 221 8.11 7.86 15.09
CA LEU A 221 9.02 7.55 16.19
C LEU A 221 10.24 6.78 15.69
#